data_c0df9081a03849f77bd8aaa14626eecb
#
_entry.id   c0df9081a03849f77bd8aaa14626eecb
#
_cell.length_a   1.000
_cell.length_b   1.000
_cell.length_c   1.000
_cell.angle_alpha   90.00
_cell.angle_beta   90.00
_cell.angle_gamma   90.00
#
_symmetry.space_group_name_H-M   'P 1'
#
loop_
_entity.id
_entity.type
_entity.pdbx_description
1 polymer ?
#
loop_
_entity_poly.entity_id
_entity_poly.type
_entity_poly.pdbx_seq_one_letter_code
_entity_poly.pdbx_strand_id
1 'polypeptide(L)'
;MLLTSVVIPPLAVWHWTAGWRAHRRAGPWPPRPAAVLFDRDGTLIRDVPYNGDPELVTPMPGATEAVARLRRAGIRLGVVTNQSAVGLGLITEAQMHAVNRRVDALLGPFGTWAVCPHDPGAGCACRKPAPGLIRQAAADLGADPAQCVVIGDIGADAAAACAAGARAIVVPGARTLPAETAGVPSAAELASAVAAVLGERRLRCWSQDGDPL
;
A
#
# COMPACT_ATOMS: atom_id res chain seq x y z
N MET A 1 -25.38 2.08 -26.31
CA MET A 1 -24.97 1.65 -24.96
C MET A 1 -24.02 0.46 -25.13
N LEU A 2 -22.72 0.68 -25.05
CA LEU A 2 -21.69 -0.36 -25.10
C LEU A 2 -21.32 -0.70 -23.67
N LEU A 3 -21.71 -1.88 -23.20
CA LEU A 3 -21.26 -2.50 -21.98
C LEU A 3 -19.80 -2.92 -22.19
N THR A 4 -18.86 -2.12 -21.70
CA THR A 4 -17.47 -2.54 -21.54
C THR A 4 -17.40 -3.44 -20.32
N SER A 5 -17.55 -4.74 -20.53
CA SER A 5 -17.18 -5.75 -19.55
C SER A 5 -15.69 -5.65 -19.30
N VAL A 6 -15.30 -5.14 -18.17
CA VAL A 6 -13.92 -5.22 -17.67
C VAL A 6 -13.66 -6.67 -17.33
N VAL A 7 -13.08 -7.40 -18.25
CA VAL A 7 -12.58 -8.77 -18.01
C VAL A 7 -11.36 -8.63 -17.11
N ILE A 8 -11.53 -8.92 -15.82
CA ILE A 8 -10.40 -9.05 -14.89
C ILE A 8 -9.56 -10.23 -15.40
N PRO A 9 -8.27 -10.05 -15.70
CA PRO A 9 -7.43 -11.15 -16.19
C PRO A 9 -7.44 -12.32 -15.20
N PRO A 10 -7.48 -13.59 -15.69
CA PRO A 10 -7.51 -14.78 -14.82
C PRO A 10 -6.35 -14.84 -13.80
N LEU A 11 -5.19 -14.30 -14.15
CA LEU A 11 -4.05 -14.16 -13.24
C LEU A 11 -4.36 -13.27 -12.02
N ALA A 12 -5.09 -12.18 -12.22
CA ALA A 12 -5.46 -11.30 -11.12
C ALA A 12 -6.39 -12.01 -10.12
N VAL A 13 -7.34 -12.80 -10.63
CA VAL A 13 -8.23 -13.62 -9.80
C VAL A 13 -7.46 -14.71 -9.07
N TRP A 14 -6.47 -15.34 -9.71
CA TRP A 14 -5.66 -16.39 -9.07
C TRP A 14 -4.76 -15.81 -7.97
N HIS A 15 -4.12 -14.68 -8.20
CA HIS A 15 -3.36 -13.98 -7.17
C HIS A 15 -4.25 -13.52 -6.01
N TRP A 16 -5.46 -13.09 -6.30
CA TRP A 16 -6.45 -12.69 -5.29
C TRP A 16 -6.86 -13.87 -4.40
N THR A 17 -7.21 -15.02 -4.99
CA THR A 17 -7.62 -16.22 -4.25
C THR A 17 -6.47 -16.88 -3.50
N ALA A 18 -5.26 -16.89 -4.05
CA ALA A 18 -4.07 -17.40 -3.38
C ALA A 18 -3.66 -16.51 -2.20
N GLY A 19 -3.67 -15.20 -2.37
CA GLY A 19 -3.43 -14.22 -1.31
C GLY A 19 -4.45 -14.33 -0.18
N TRP A 20 -5.72 -14.50 -0.50
CA TRP A 20 -6.79 -14.63 0.49
C TRP A 20 -6.65 -15.90 1.37
N ARG A 21 -6.22 -17.04 0.77
CA ARG A 21 -5.93 -18.27 1.52
C ARG A 21 -4.70 -18.12 2.43
N ALA A 22 -3.68 -17.40 1.99
CA ALA A 22 -2.50 -17.11 2.81
C ALA A 22 -2.86 -16.17 3.98
N HIS A 23 -3.70 -15.16 3.76
CA HIS A 23 -4.13 -14.23 4.79
C HIS A 23 -4.96 -14.88 5.91
N ARG A 24 -5.82 -15.85 5.59
CA ARG A 24 -6.56 -16.65 6.60
C ARG A 24 -5.66 -17.51 7.49
N ARG A 25 -4.43 -17.80 7.05
CA ARG A 25 -3.43 -18.55 7.82
C ARG A 25 -2.49 -17.63 8.61
N ALA A 26 -2.55 -16.32 8.41
CA ALA A 26 -1.76 -15.38 9.19
C ALA A 26 -2.22 -15.44 10.65
N GLY A 27 -1.36 -15.90 11.53
CA GLY A 27 -1.58 -15.91 12.98
C GLY A 27 -1.81 -14.51 13.54
N PRO A 28 -2.07 -14.37 14.84
CA PRO A 28 -2.25 -13.07 15.47
C PRO A 28 -1.06 -12.16 15.13
N TRP A 29 -1.33 -10.85 15.04
CA TRP A 29 -0.29 -9.84 14.79
C TRP A 29 0.90 -10.09 15.71
N PRO A 30 2.15 -10.17 15.19
CA PRO A 30 3.30 -10.22 16.05
C PRO A 30 3.29 -8.99 16.96
N PRO A 31 3.89 -9.06 18.14
CA PRO A 31 3.85 -7.94 19.10
C PRO A 31 4.31 -6.61 18.47
N ARG A 32 5.24 -6.66 17.49
CA ARG A 32 5.63 -5.49 16.67
C ARG A 32 6.17 -5.97 15.32
N PRO A 33 5.73 -5.36 14.19
CA PRO A 33 6.34 -5.63 12.90
C PRO A 33 7.76 -5.04 12.85
N ALA A 34 8.61 -5.62 12.01
CA ALA A 34 9.95 -5.11 11.75
C ALA A 34 9.91 -3.86 10.87
N ALA A 35 8.95 -3.79 9.95
CA ALA A 35 8.77 -2.66 9.04
C ALA A 35 7.30 -2.41 8.70
N VAL A 36 7.00 -1.16 8.36
CA VAL A 36 5.75 -0.73 7.73
C VAL A 36 6.07 -0.13 6.38
N LEU A 37 5.38 -0.62 5.36
CA LEU A 37 5.48 -0.17 3.99
C LEU A 37 4.19 0.56 3.61
N PHE A 38 4.30 1.79 3.19
CA PHE A 38 3.15 2.61 2.81
C PHE A 38 3.00 2.68 1.29
N ASP A 39 1.78 2.62 0.79
CA ASP A 39 1.51 3.24 -0.49
C ASP A 39 1.65 4.77 -0.37
N ARG A 40 1.91 5.44 -1.49
CA ARG A 40 2.10 6.89 -1.52
C ARG A 40 0.79 7.64 -1.72
N ASP A 41 0.17 7.44 -2.89
CA ASP A 41 -0.98 8.23 -3.34
C ASP A 41 -2.28 7.68 -2.74
N GLY A 42 -3.08 8.52 -2.09
CA GLY A 42 -4.27 8.10 -1.35
C GLY A 42 -4.00 7.59 0.07
N THR A 43 -2.74 7.32 0.42
CA THR A 43 -2.34 6.80 1.74
C THR A 43 -1.50 7.79 2.54
N LEU A 44 -0.33 8.18 2.05
CA LEU A 44 0.54 9.18 2.69
C LEU A 44 0.19 10.59 2.26
N ILE A 45 -0.13 10.77 0.97
CA ILE A 45 -0.47 12.05 0.37
C ILE A 45 -1.80 11.96 -0.38
N ARG A 46 -2.45 13.11 -0.57
CA ARG A 46 -3.62 13.20 -1.42
C ARG A 46 -3.30 12.73 -2.83
N ASP A 47 -4.17 11.90 -3.39
CA ASP A 47 -4.01 11.43 -4.76
C ASP A 47 -4.31 12.57 -5.73
N VAL A 48 -3.30 12.94 -6.50
CA VAL A 48 -3.40 13.86 -7.64
C VAL A 48 -3.00 13.05 -8.88
N PRO A 49 -3.91 12.79 -9.83
CA PRO A 49 -3.63 11.97 -10.99
C PRO A 49 -2.40 12.44 -11.76
N TYR A 50 -1.45 11.53 -11.99
CA TYR A 50 -0.23 11.76 -12.76
C TYR A 50 0.62 12.95 -12.28
N ASN A 51 0.66 13.15 -10.97
CA ASN A 51 1.37 14.28 -10.37
C ASN A 51 2.88 14.23 -10.63
N GLY A 52 3.38 15.20 -11.38
CA GLY A 52 4.82 15.49 -11.58
C GLY A 52 5.31 16.76 -10.90
N ASP A 53 4.42 17.47 -10.16
CA ASP A 53 4.71 18.73 -9.48
C ASP A 53 4.80 18.54 -7.95
N PRO A 54 5.99 18.78 -7.35
CA PRO A 54 6.15 18.65 -5.90
C PRO A 54 5.32 19.66 -5.08
N GLU A 55 4.91 20.79 -5.67
CA GLU A 55 4.08 21.79 -4.96
C GLU A 55 2.64 21.33 -4.73
N LEU A 56 2.17 20.35 -5.51
CA LEU A 56 0.86 19.73 -5.33
C LEU A 56 0.84 18.64 -4.24
N VAL A 57 1.99 18.33 -3.64
CA VAL A 57 2.08 17.32 -2.59
C VAL A 57 1.45 17.84 -1.29
N THR A 58 0.36 17.20 -0.90
CA THR A 58 -0.35 17.49 0.35
C THR A 58 -0.48 16.21 1.17
N PRO A 59 0.06 16.15 2.40
CA PRO A 59 -0.13 15.00 3.28
C PRO A 59 -1.60 14.67 3.54
N MET A 60 -1.91 13.38 3.64
CA MET A 60 -3.22 12.93 4.11
C MET A 60 -3.45 13.38 5.57
N PRO A 61 -4.70 13.62 5.97
CA PRO A 61 -5.01 13.95 7.36
C PRO A 61 -4.40 12.92 8.32
N GLY A 62 -3.66 13.39 9.31
CA GLY A 62 -3.01 12.55 10.31
C GLY A 62 -1.75 11.79 9.85
N ALA A 63 -1.31 11.90 8.59
CA ALA A 63 -0.16 11.16 8.08
C ALA A 63 1.14 11.50 8.83
N THR A 64 1.38 12.78 9.11
CA THR A 64 2.58 13.23 9.84
C THR A 64 2.68 12.58 11.21
N GLU A 65 1.59 12.60 11.98
CA GLU A 65 1.58 12.01 13.32
C GLU A 65 1.65 10.48 13.25
N ALA A 66 0.95 9.85 12.32
CA ALA A 66 0.97 8.41 12.12
C ALA A 66 2.38 7.88 11.84
N VAL A 67 3.09 8.51 10.92
CA VAL A 67 4.48 8.18 10.58
C VAL A 67 5.42 8.44 11.77
N ALA A 68 5.25 9.57 12.46
CA ALA A 68 6.04 9.90 13.62
C ALA A 68 5.86 8.90 14.77
N ARG A 69 4.64 8.38 14.98
CA ARG A 69 4.35 7.35 16.00
C ARG A 69 5.08 6.04 15.73
N LEU A 70 5.02 5.55 14.49
CA LEU A 70 5.73 4.34 14.08
C LEU A 70 7.25 4.50 14.22
N ARG A 71 7.78 5.66 13.84
CA ARG A 71 9.22 5.97 13.97
C ARG A 71 9.65 5.99 15.43
N ARG A 72 8.87 6.64 16.33
CA ARG A 72 9.11 6.62 17.79
C ARG A 72 9.07 5.20 18.37
N ALA A 73 8.29 4.31 17.79
CA ALA A 73 8.23 2.90 18.17
C ALA A 73 9.40 2.06 17.61
N GLY A 74 10.34 2.67 16.88
CA GLY A 74 11.51 1.99 16.30
C GLY A 74 11.20 1.10 15.11
N ILE A 75 10.03 1.27 14.46
CA ILE A 75 9.63 0.51 13.28
C ILE A 75 10.26 1.13 12.04
N ARG A 76 10.88 0.32 11.18
CA ARG A 76 11.45 0.76 9.91
C ARG A 76 10.35 1.10 8.93
N LEU A 77 10.50 2.19 8.19
CA LEU A 77 9.46 2.72 7.31
C LEU A 77 9.95 2.76 5.86
N GLY A 78 9.12 2.33 4.94
CA GLY A 78 9.36 2.40 3.51
C GLY A 78 8.12 2.81 2.71
N VAL A 79 8.33 3.18 1.45
CA VAL A 79 7.25 3.50 0.51
C VAL A 79 7.29 2.53 -0.66
N VAL A 80 6.12 2.04 -1.08
CA VAL A 80 5.92 1.10 -2.18
C VAL A 80 4.81 1.63 -3.10
N THR A 81 5.15 2.14 -4.26
CA THR A 81 4.21 2.88 -5.10
C THR A 81 4.25 2.51 -6.58
N ASN A 82 3.08 2.47 -7.22
CA ASN A 82 2.95 2.33 -8.67
C ASN A 82 2.90 3.72 -9.32
N GLN A 83 3.88 4.04 -10.15
CA GLN A 83 4.00 5.33 -10.84
C GLN A 83 3.94 5.17 -12.36
N SER A 84 2.82 4.64 -12.85
CA SER A 84 2.64 4.34 -14.27
C SER A 84 2.70 5.55 -15.20
N ALA A 85 2.50 6.76 -14.68
CA ALA A 85 2.65 7.99 -15.46
C ALA A 85 4.03 8.13 -16.13
N VAL A 86 5.07 7.55 -15.52
CA VAL A 86 6.43 7.51 -16.09
C VAL A 86 6.45 6.63 -17.33
N GLY A 87 6.00 5.38 -17.23
CA GLY A 87 5.96 4.43 -18.35
C GLY A 87 5.03 4.85 -19.47
N LEU A 88 3.99 5.63 -19.16
CA LEU A 88 3.09 6.24 -20.15
C LEU A 88 3.66 7.52 -20.77
N GLY A 89 4.82 8.01 -20.33
CA GLY A 89 5.43 9.24 -20.83
C GLY A 89 4.70 10.53 -20.42
N LEU A 90 3.80 10.46 -19.43
CA LEU A 90 3.03 11.62 -18.95
C LEU A 90 3.83 12.50 -18.01
N ILE A 91 4.77 11.91 -17.28
CA ILE A 91 5.77 12.60 -16.45
C ILE A 91 7.13 11.95 -16.65
N THR A 92 8.19 12.69 -16.37
CA THR A 92 9.54 12.16 -16.37
C THR A 92 9.90 11.49 -15.04
N GLU A 93 10.91 10.61 -15.04
CA GLU A 93 11.47 10.06 -13.79
C GLU A 93 11.96 11.17 -12.85
N ALA A 94 12.57 12.23 -13.39
CA ALA A 94 13.04 13.38 -12.61
C ALA A 94 11.89 14.08 -11.85
N GLN A 95 10.75 14.24 -12.50
CA GLN A 95 9.54 14.79 -11.88
C GLN A 95 8.99 13.86 -10.79
N MET A 96 8.87 12.57 -11.07
CA MET A 96 8.46 11.56 -10.08
C MET A 96 9.39 11.58 -8.86
N HIS A 97 10.70 11.63 -9.08
CA HIS A 97 11.68 11.75 -7.98
C HIS A 97 11.57 13.07 -7.22
N ALA A 98 11.24 14.19 -7.88
CA ALA A 98 10.99 15.46 -7.21
C ALA A 98 9.79 15.39 -6.26
N VAL A 99 8.69 14.75 -6.71
CA VAL A 99 7.52 14.49 -5.87
C VAL A 99 7.90 13.60 -4.68
N ASN A 100 8.63 12.50 -4.90
CA ASN A 100 9.05 11.60 -3.82
C ASN A 100 9.94 12.31 -2.79
N ARG A 101 10.90 13.13 -3.23
CA ARG A 101 11.71 13.96 -2.32
C ARG A 101 10.86 14.93 -1.50
N ARG A 102 9.81 15.51 -2.10
CA ARG A 102 8.89 16.38 -1.37
C ARG A 102 8.10 15.61 -0.30
N VAL A 103 7.63 14.42 -0.61
CA VAL A 103 6.99 13.53 0.37
C VAL A 103 7.96 13.19 1.50
N ASP A 104 9.20 12.86 1.15
CA ASP A 104 10.23 12.53 2.13
C ASP A 104 10.56 13.73 3.04
N ALA A 105 10.61 14.93 2.49
CA ALA A 105 10.82 16.16 3.27
C ALA A 105 9.66 16.47 4.24
N LEU A 106 8.42 16.11 3.88
CA LEU A 106 7.24 16.38 4.70
C LEU A 106 6.97 15.31 5.76
N LEU A 107 7.22 14.04 5.44
CA LEU A 107 6.83 12.88 6.24
C LEU A 107 8.00 11.97 6.62
N GLY A 108 9.11 12.02 5.86
CA GLY A 108 10.28 11.14 5.99
C GLY A 108 11.18 11.45 7.19
N PRO A 109 12.41 10.93 7.21
CA PRO A 109 12.95 10.10 6.14
C PRO A 109 12.36 8.70 6.12
N PHE A 110 12.17 8.14 4.91
CA PHE A 110 11.86 6.74 4.71
C PHE A 110 13.14 5.96 4.37
N GLY A 111 13.26 4.74 4.91
CA GLY A 111 14.46 3.90 4.71
C GLY A 111 14.57 3.30 3.31
N THR A 112 13.45 3.23 2.56
CA THR A 112 13.43 2.79 1.15
C THR A 112 12.26 3.40 0.39
N TRP A 113 12.46 3.51 -0.92
CA TRP A 113 11.47 3.91 -1.93
C TRP A 113 11.46 2.87 -3.04
N ALA A 114 10.55 1.89 -2.98
CA ALA A 114 10.35 0.92 -4.05
C ALA A 114 9.25 1.45 -4.99
N VAL A 115 9.64 1.74 -6.22
CA VAL A 115 8.77 2.38 -7.22
C VAL A 115 8.63 1.48 -8.44
N CYS A 116 7.41 1.28 -8.93
CA CYS A 116 7.16 0.68 -10.23
C CYS A 116 6.83 1.79 -11.24
N PRO A 117 7.72 2.14 -12.17
CA PRO A 117 7.47 3.17 -13.17
C PRO A 117 6.73 2.65 -14.41
N HIS A 118 6.52 1.33 -14.52
CA HIS A 118 6.00 0.70 -15.73
C HIS A 118 4.52 1.02 -15.97
N ASP A 119 4.13 1.06 -17.25
CA ASP A 119 2.72 1.16 -17.64
C ASP A 119 1.93 -0.10 -17.21
N PRO A 120 0.60 -0.01 -17.12
CA PRO A 120 -0.22 -1.15 -16.69
C PRO A 120 -0.13 -2.41 -17.56
N GLY A 121 0.24 -2.26 -18.84
CA GLY A 121 0.35 -3.35 -19.82
C GLY A 121 1.71 -4.03 -19.85
N ALA A 122 2.72 -3.52 -19.15
CA ALA A 122 4.10 -3.99 -19.23
C ALA A 122 4.34 -5.41 -18.66
N GLY A 123 3.39 -5.99 -17.93
CA GLY A 123 3.51 -7.34 -17.36
C GLY A 123 4.68 -7.53 -16.38
N CYS A 124 5.17 -6.45 -15.77
CA CYS A 124 6.33 -6.49 -14.88
C CYS A 124 6.01 -7.18 -13.54
N ALA A 125 7.02 -7.74 -12.90
CA ALA A 125 6.88 -8.41 -11.60
C ALA A 125 6.80 -7.45 -10.40
N CYS A 126 7.04 -6.14 -10.61
CA CYS A 126 7.06 -5.14 -9.54
C CYS A 126 5.70 -4.47 -9.31
N ARG A 127 4.90 -4.21 -10.39
CA ARG A 127 3.64 -3.48 -10.26
C ARG A 127 2.65 -4.20 -9.36
N LYS A 128 2.17 -3.55 -8.29
CA LYS A 128 1.06 -4.03 -7.47
C LYS A 128 -0.17 -4.31 -8.37
N PRO A 129 -0.81 -5.49 -8.29
CA PRO A 129 -0.79 -6.46 -7.19
C PRO A 129 0.35 -7.51 -7.20
N ALA A 130 1.34 -7.42 -8.11
CA ALA A 130 2.50 -8.30 -8.02
C ALA A 130 3.36 -7.96 -6.77
N PRO A 131 4.06 -8.97 -6.18
CA PRO A 131 4.74 -8.82 -4.90
C PRO A 131 6.12 -8.14 -4.95
N GLY A 132 6.61 -7.78 -6.15
CA GLY A 132 8.00 -7.37 -6.35
C GLY A 132 8.42 -6.17 -5.51
N LEU A 133 7.61 -5.11 -5.45
CA LEU A 133 7.92 -3.92 -4.65
C LEU A 133 7.99 -4.23 -3.15
N ILE A 134 7.10 -5.08 -2.65
CA ILE A 134 7.05 -5.44 -1.23
C ILE A 134 8.30 -6.21 -0.84
N ARG A 135 8.70 -7.19 -1.68
CA ARG A 135 9.92 -7.99 -1.46
C ARG A 135 11.17 -7.13 -1.52
N GLN A 136 11.25 -6.23 -2.49
CA GLN A 136 12.35 -5.29 -2.62
C GLN A 136 12.44 -4.40 -1.37
N ALA A 137 11.36 -3.72 -0.99
CA ALA A 137 11.35 -2.83 0.16
C ALA A 137 11.67 -3.55 1.48
N ALA A 138 11.18 -4.78 1.66
CA ALA A 138 11.52 -5.60 2.82
C ALA A 138 13.03 -5.89 2.86
N ALA A 139 13.62 -6.30 1.74
CA ALA A 139 15.06 -6.58 1.63
C ALA A 139 15.90 -5.32 1.91
N ASP A 140 15.54 -4.18 1.32
CA ASP A 140 16.23 -2.89 1.52
C ASP A 140 16.21 -2.48 3.01
N LEU A 141 15.13 -2.78 3.70
CA LEU A 141 14.98 -2.52 5.13
C LEU A 141 15.57 -3.63 6.02
N GLY A 142 16.14 -4.68 5.45
CA GLY A 142 16.67 -5.82 6.21
C GLY A 142 15.59 -6.56 7.01
N ALA A 143 14.39 -6.72 6.45
CA ALA A 143 13.25 -7.40 7.06
C ALA A 143 12.78 -8.58 6.20
N ASP A 144 12.20 -9.60 6.84
CA ASP A 144 11.44 -10.62 6.13
C ASP A 144 10.06 -10.04 5.78
N PRO A 145 9.51 -10.27 4.57
CA PRO A 145 8.15 -9.84 4.23
C PRO A 145 7.09 -10.26 5.26
N ALA A 146 7.22 -11.44 5.87
CA ALA A 146 6.30 -11.90 6.93
C ALA A 146 6.32 -11.03 8.20
N GLN A 147 7.39 -10.24 8.38
CA GLN A 147 7.53 -9.27 9.47
C GLN A 147 7.11 -7.85 9.06
N CYS A 148 6.63 -7.68 7.82
CA CYS A 148 6.19 -6.39 7.29
C CYS A 148 4.67 -6.25 7.35
N VAL A 149 4.23 -5.00 7.46
CA VAL A 149 2.84 -4.59 7.29
C VAL A 149 2.78 -3.58 6.15
N VAL A 150 1.95 -3.82 5.16
CA VAL A 150 1.64 -2.86 4.09
C VAL A 150 0.39 -2.09 4.47
N ILE A 151 0.45 -0.77 4.39
CA ILE A 151 -0.71 0.11 4.55
C ILE A 151 -0.92 0.82 3.21
N GLY A 152 -2.09 0.61 2.62
CA GLY A 152 -2.49 1.20 1.34
C GLY A 152 -3.96 1.55 1.32
N ASP A 153 -4.46 2.11 0.23
CA ASP A 153 -5.85 2.54 0.08
C ASP A 153 -6.68 1.66 -0.84
N ILE A 154 -6.07 0.80 -1.66
CA ILE A 154 -6.76 -0.05 -2.64
C ILE A 154 -6.43 -1.54 -2.48
N GLY A 155 -7.26 -2.39 -3.04
CA GLY A 155 -7.09 -3.85 -3.00
C GLY A 155 -5.79 -4.36 -3.60
N ALA A 156 -5.21 -3.62 -4.56
CA ALA A 156 -3.92 -3.98 -5.16
C ALA A 156 -2.77 -3.97 -4.13
N ASP A 157 -2.82 -3.10 -3.11
CA ASP A 157 -1.84 -3.05 -2.02
C ASP A 157 -1.92 -4.31 -1.15
N ALA A 158 -3.15 -4.65 -0.77
CA ALA A 158 -3.41 -5.85 0.03
C ALA A 158 -3.02 -7.12 -0.72
N ALA A 159 -3.36 -7.21 -2.01
CA ALA A 159 -3.02 -8.36 -2.85
C ALA A 159 -1.50 -8.51 -3.01
N ALA A 160 -0.76 -7.41 -3.23
CA ALA A 160 0.69 -7.42 -3.32
C ALA A 160 1.34 -7.86 -2.00
N ALA A 161 0.84 -7.36 -0.86
CA ALA A 161 1.29 -7.76 0.46
C ALA A 161 1.10 -9.27 0.68
N CYS A 162 -0.12 -9.78 0.45
CA CYS A 162 -0.43 -11.20 0.58
C CYS A 162 0.45 -12.07 -0.32
N ALA A 163 0.65 -11.67 -1.59
CA ALA A 163 1.49 -12.40 -2.53
C ALA A 163 2.98 -12.41 -2.14
N ALA A 164 3.42 -11.41 -1.38
CA ALA A 164 4.76 -11.34 -0.80
C ALA A 164 4.90 -12.13 0.52
N GLY A 165 3.80 -12.52 1.16
CA GLY A 165 3.76 -13.10 2.50
C GLY A 165 3.72 -12.05 3.63
N ALA A 166 3.53 -10.77 3.29
CA ALA A 166 3.34 -9.68 4.23
C ALA A 166 1.88 -9.54 4.67
N ARG A 167 1.63 -8.79 5.72
CA ARG A 167 0.30 -8.40 6.16
C ARG A 167 -0.14 -7.11 5.51
N ALA A 168 -1.45 -6.89 5.44
CA ALA A 168 -2.01 -5.67 4.88
C ALA A 168 -3.05 -5.04 5.82
N ILE A 169 -3.12 -3.72 5.77
CA ILE A 169 -4.23 -2.92 6.30
C ILE A 169 -4.65 -1.98 5.18
N VAL A 170 -5.93 -1.99 4.83
CA VAL A 170 -6.47 -1.03 3.88
C VAL A 170 -7.07 0.15 4.64
N VAL A 171 -6.72 1.37 4.23
CA VAL A 171 -7.34 2.62 4.68
C VAL A 171 -8.13 3.17 3.50
N PRO A 172 -9.43 2.86 3.39
CA PRO A 172 -10.20 3.17 2.20
C PRO A 172 -10.25 4.67 1.93
N GLY A 173 -10.01 5.06 0.68
CA GLY A 173 -10.13 6.41 0.16
C GLY A 173 -11.26 6.54 -0.87
N ALA A 174 -11.34 7.69 -1.52
CA ALA A 174 -12.39 7.97 -2.51
C ALA A 174 -12.36 7.04 -3.74
N ARG A 175 -11.23 6.37 -4.00
CA ARG A 175 -11.02 5.46 -5.14
C ARG A 175 -11.13 3.99 -4.79
N THR A 176 -11.26 3.65 -3.52
CA THR A 176 -11.37 2.27 -3.05
C THR A 176 -12.73 1.70 -3.39
N LEU A 177 -12.76 0.58 -4.07
CA LEU A 177 -14.02 -0.15 -4.33
C LEU A 177 -14.37 -0.99 -3.10
N PRO A 178 -15.65 -1.06 -2.68
CA PRO A 178 -16.07 -1.85 -1.52
C PRO A 178 -15.64 -3.33 -1.59
N ALA A 179 -15.66 -3.93 -2.79
CA ALA A 179 -15.20 -5.30 -3.00
C ALA A 179 -13.70 -5.51 -2.72
N GLU A 180 -12.89 -4.46 -2.76
CA GLU A 180 -11.44 -4.54 -2.53
C GLU A 180 -11.07 -4.64 -1.05
N THR A 181 -11.98 -4.25 -0.16
CA THR A 181 -11.78 -4.32 1.29
C THR A 181 -12.35 -5.59 1.91
N ALA A 182 -13.12 -6.37 1.14
CA ALA A 182 -13.76 -7.58 1.63
C ALA A 182 -12.73 -8.61 2.10
N GLY A 183 -12.83 -9.03 3.36
CA GLY A 183 -11.93 -10.02 3.97
C GLY A 183 -10.51 -9.51 4.27
N VAL A 184 -10.24 -8.21 4.09
CA VAL A 184 -8.96 -7.57 4.42
C VAL A 184 -9.12 -6.73 5.68
N PRO A 185 -8.15 -6.74 6.63
CA PRO A 185 -8.15 -5.80 7.74
C PRO A 185 -8.19 -4.36 7.22
N SER A 186 -9.18 -3.60 7.69
CA SER A 186 -9.37 -2.22 7.25
C SER A 186 -9.46 -1.27 8.44
N ALA A 187 -9.01 -0.06 8.24
CA ALA A 187 -9.09 1.03 9.19
C ALA A 187 -9.74 2.25 8.55
N ALA A 188 -10.56 2.97 9.29
CA ALA A 188 -11.25 4.15 8.77
C ALA A 188 -10.29 5.30 8.43
N GLU A 189 -9.11 5.33 9.05
CA GLU A 189 -8.11 6.37 8.90
C GLU A 189 -6.70 5.83 9.24
N LEU A 190 -5.68 6.54 8.79
CA LEU A 190 -4.29 6.13 8.97
C LEU A 190 -3.88 6.03 10.45
N ALA A 191 -4.41 6.91 11.29
CA ALA A 191 -4.16 6.88 12.74
C ALA A 191 -4.66 5.56 13.38
N SER A 192 -5.82 5.06 12.95
CA SER A 192 -6.40 3.79 13.38
C SER A 192 -5.59 2.59 12.87
N ALA A 193 -5.10 2.64 11.63
CA ALA A 193 -4.21 1.62 11.08
C ALA A 193 -2.92 1.52 11.89
N VAL A 194 -2.29 2.67 12.22
CA VAL A 194 -1.07 2.73 13.03
C VAL A 194 -1.32 2.24 14.46
N ALA A 195 -2.45 2.59 15.08
CA ALA A 195 -2.81 2.08 16.40
C ALA A 195 -2.91 0.54 16.41
N ALA A 196 -3.44 -0.04 15.33
CA ALA A 196 -3.49 -1.49 15.19
C ALA A 196 -2.09 -2.11 15.03
N VAL A 197 -1.23 -1.52 14.20
CA VAL A 197 0.16 -1.94 14.03
C VAL A 197 0.92 -1.93 15.36
N LEU A 198 0.65 -0.94 16.21
CA LEU A 198 1.27 -0.81 17.54
C LEU A 198 0.63 -1.72 18.60
N GLY A 199 -0.42 -2.47 18.26
CA GLY A 199 -1.13 -3.36 19.19
C GLY A 199 -2.11 -2.65 20.14
N GLU A 200 -2.37 -1.36 19.92
CA GLU A 200 -3.27 -0.53 20.75
C GLU A 200 -4.75 -0.73 20.38
N ARG A 201 -5.03 -1.28 19.19
CA ARG A 201 -6.37 -1.50 18.64
C ARG A 201 -6.43 -2.81 17.86
N ARG A 202 -7.55 -3.51 17.94
CA ARG A 202 -7.85 -4.63 17.05
C ARG A 202 -8.61 -4.10 15.83
N LEU A 203 -8.18 -4.50 14.63
CA LEU A 203 -8.93 -4.27 13.41
C LEU A 203 -9.93 -5.41 13.21
N ARG A 204 -11.06 -5.07 12.62
CA ARG A 204 -12.06 -6.03 12.16
C ARG A 204 -11.82 -6.32 10.68
N CYS A 205 -11.96 -7.58 10.27
CA CYS A 205 -12.14 -7.90 8.85
C CYS A 205 -13.62 -7.66 8.51
N TRP A 206 -13.89 -7.16 7.32
CA TRP A 206 -15.24 -6.93 6.83
C TRP A 206 -15.67 -8.09 5.93
N SER A 207 -16.95 -8.50 6.00
CA SER A 207 -17.55 -9.42 5.03
C SER A 207 -17.75 -8.73 3.67
N GLN A 208 -18.07 -9.51 2.64
CA GLN A 208 -18.42 -8.94 1.32
C GLN A 208 -19.67 -8.05 1.37
N ASP A 209 -20.53 -8.26 2.34
CA ASP A 209 -21.78 -7.53 2.54
C ASP A 209 -21.63 -6.29 3.44
N GLY A 210 -20.39 -5.99 3.88
CA GLY A 210 -20.08 -4.83 4.71
C GLY A 210 -20.28 -5.04 6.22
N ASP A 211 -20.55 -6.27 6.67
CA ASP A 211 -20.69 -6.61 8.08
C ASP A 211 -19.34 -7.01 8.71
N PRO A 212 -19.09 -6.66 9.99
CA PRO A 212 -17.88 -7.08 10.69
C PRO A 212 -17.92 -8.60 10.93
N LEU A 213 -16.81 -9.27 10.56
CA LEU A 213 -16.58 -10.71 10.83
C LEU A 213 -16.10 -10.94 12.26
#